data_207a50bb868378fa7de1d091230bdbaf
#
_entry.id   207a50bb868378fa7de1d091230bdbaf
#
_cell.length_a   1.000
_cell.length_b   1.000
_cell.length_c   1.000
_cell.angle_alpha   90.00
_cell.angle_beta   90.00
_cell.angle_gamma   90.00
#
_symmetry.space_group_name_H-M   'P 1'
#
loop_
_entity.id
_entity.type
_entity.pdbx_description
1 polymer ?
#
loop_
_entity_poly.entity_id
_entity_poly.type
_entity_poly.pdbx_seq_one_letter_code
_entity_poly.pdbx_strand_id
1 'polypeptide(L)'
;MTNRIMNKQTIITALLALLAMTGQGQTSFDPNGGCLNVVDFSFGQGIGEYGNNCVSANYLHEVFINEQFCIGGGIGYSHHKEYKFSAIPVYFSTHYFFLDNRFSPFANLRVGGFALFNAKNVGTNEKYSISKEKQGFSLYISPSIGIKMHITPNIGVLASVCDEAYLVNAFDNSRNDYRSKLIHSLGVNIGVCFQIKGW
;
A
#
# COMPACT_ATOMS: atom_id res chain seq x y z
N MET A 1 -3.88 24.83 -23.00
CA MET A 1 -4.14 23.64 -22.14
C MET A 1 -4.06 24.07 -20.69
N THR A 2 -5.21 24.28 -20.05
CA THR A 2 -5.33 24.87 -18.72
C THR A 2 -5.20 23.78 -17.68
N ASN A 3 -4.04 23.69 -17.01
CA ASN A 3 -3.86 22.83 -15.83
C ASN A 3 -4.79 23.33 -14.71
N ARG A 4 -5.90 22.66 -14.49
CA ARG A 4 -6.72 22.83 -13.30
C ARG A 4 -5.96 22.23 -12.11
N ILE A 5 -5.21 23.05 -11.41
CA ILE A 5 -4.73 22.75 -10.07
C ILE A 5 -5.99 22.60 -9.20
N MET A 6 -6.29 21.37 -8.78
CA MET A 6 -7.37 21.12 -7.82
C MET A 6 -7.11 21.94 -6.56
N ASN A 7 -8.01 22.86 -6.25
CA ASN A 7 -7.89 23.78 -5.13
C ASN A 7 -7.89 22.95 -3.82
N LYS A 8 -6.97 23.28 -2.90
CA LYS A 8 -6.89 22.62 -1.57
C LYS A 8 -8.24 22.58 -0.86
N GLN A 9 -9.10 23.57 -1.08
CA GLN A 9 -10.46 23.60 -0.58
C GLN A 9 -11.34 22.45 -1.14
N THR A 10 -11.19 22.11 -2.41
CA THR A 10 -11.97 21.01 -3.04
C THR A 10 -11.63 19.66 -2.42
N ILE A 11 -10.35 19.44 -2.09
CA ILE A 11 -9.89 18.19 -1.43
C ILE A 11 -10.44 18.13 0.00
N ILE A 12 -10.38 19.24 0.75
CA ILE A 12 -10.88 19.32 2.12
C ILE A 12 -12.42 19.15 2.13
N THR A 13 -13.13 19.76 1.19
CA THR A 13 -14.59 19.64 1.07
C THR A 13 -15.00 18.22 0.70
N ALA A 14 -14.27 17.55 -0.19
CA ALA A 14 -14.51 16.14 -0.53
C ALA A 14 -14.26 15.21 0.66
N LEU A 15 -13.21 15.47 1.44
CA LEU A 15 -12.90 14.73 2.67
C LEU A 15 -13.99 14.95 3.75
N LEU A 16 -14.44 16.19 3.92
CA LEU A 16 -15.53 16.54 4.84
C LEU A 16 -16.87 15.98 4.39
N ALA A 17 -17.17 15.96 3.08
CA ALA A 17 -18.37 15.34 2.54
C ALA A 17 -18.39 13.82 2.74
N LEU A 18 -17.24 13.15 2.59
CA LEU A 18 -17.08 11.74 2.94
C LEU A 18 -17.33 11.49 4.44
N LEU A 19 -16.83 12.36 5.30
CA LEU A 19 -17.06 12.31 6.76
C LEU A 19 -18.53 12.56 7.13
N ALA A 20 -19.24 13.42 6.40
CA ALA A 20 -20.64 13.76 6.67
C ALA A 20 -21.64 12.66 6.26
N MET A 21 -21.28 11.78 5.32
CA MET A 21 -22.14 10.67 4.85
C MET A 21 -22.25 9.50 5.84
N THR A 22 -21.53 9.54 6.97
CA THR A 22 -21.40 8.42 7.91
C THR A 22 -22.10 8.63 9.24
N GLY A 23 -22.95 9.63 9.35
CA GLY A 23 -23.72 9.88 10.57
C GLY A 23 -24.92 8.93 10.71
N GLN A 24 -24.70 7.75 11.30
CA GLN A 24 -25.58 7.18 12.32
C GLN A 24 -25.03 5.81 12.82
N GLY A 25 -24.86 5.79 14.10
CA GLY A 25 -24.19 4.89 14.94
C GLY A 25 -24.57 3.43 14.96
N GLN A 26 -23.57 2.63 15.11
CA GLN A 26 -23.53 1.49 16.05
C GLN A 26 -22.07 1.26 16.42
N THR A 27 -21.83 1.01 17.71
CA THR A 27 -20.48 0.92 18.31
C THR A 27 -19.86 -0.48 18.19
N SER A 28 -20.50 -1.41 17.46
CA SER A 28 -19.99 -2.75 17.23
C SER A 28 -19.66 -2.95 15.76
N PHE A 29 -18.48 -3.46 15.52
CA PHE A 29 -18.06 -4.01 14.25
C PHE A 29 -18.96 -5.21 13.95
N ASP A 30 -19.75 -5.19 12.88
CA ASP A 30 -20.58 -6.31 12.48
C ASP A 30 -19.80 -7.17 11.47
N PRO A 31 -19.28 -8.33 11.89
CA PRO A 31 -18.43 -9.18 11.07
C PRO A 31 -19.20 -10.01 10.05
N ASN A 32 -20.55 -9.99 10.11
CA ASN A 32 -21.39 -10.81 9.24
C ASN A 32 -21.53 -10.22 7.84
N GLY A 33 -20.52 -10.42 7.00
CA GLY A 33 -20.62 -10.22 5.55
C GLY A 33 -20.35 -8.79 5.07
N GLY A 34 -19.61 -7.96 5.79
CA GLY A 34 -19.22 -6.63 5.36
C GLY A 34 -17.92 -6.60 4.55
N CYS A 35 -17.73 -5.50 3.82
CA CYS A 35 -16.48 -5.21 3.12
C CYS A 35 -15.67 -4.17 3.88
N LEU A 36 -14.37 -4.34 3.90
CA LEU A 36 -13.38 -3.36 4.37
C LEU A 36 -12.69 -2.72 3.17
N ASN A 37 -12.84 -1.40 3.04
CA ASN A 37 -12.10 -0.63 2.06
C ASN A 37 -11.05 0.19 2.78
N VAL A 38 -9.81 0.16 2.30
CA VAL A 38 -8.70 0.91 2.89
C VAL A 38 -8.04 1.77 1.83
N VAL A 39 -7.83 3.04 2.17
CA VAL A 39 -6.94 3.93 1.43
C VAL A 39 -5.78 4.26 2.35
N ASP A 40 -4.56 3.93 1.95
CA ASP A 40 -3.39 4.19 2.76
C ASP A 40 -2.24 4.83 1.97
N PHE A 41 -1.36 5.48 2.72
CA PHE A 41 -0.13 6.09 2.24
C PHE A 41 1.03 5.55 3.06
N SER A 42 2.10 5.10 2.41
CA SER A 42 3.32 4.68 3.08
C SER A 42 4.52 5.55 2.71
N PHE A 43 5.42 5.67 3.69
CA PHE A 43 6.69 6.36 3.59
C PHE A 43 7.76 5.39 4.08
N GLY A 44 8.53 4.85 3.15
CA GLY A 44 9.55 3.85 3.44
C GLY A 44 10.95 4.41 3.24
N GLN A 45 11.85 4.01 4.13
CA GLN A 45 13.29 4.24 4.02
C GLN A 45 13.96 2.95 3.59
N GLY A 46 14.86 3.05 2.61
CA GLY A 46 15.60 1.91 2.12
C GLY A 46 16.50 1.27 3.17
N ILE A 47 16.51 -0.07 3.21
CA ILE A 47 17.34 -0.85 4.12
C ILE A 47 18.23 -1.78 3.31
N GLY A 48 19.49 -1.93 3.78
CA GLY A 48 20.47 -2.83 3.16
C GLY A 48 21.10 -2.28 1.88
N GLU A 49 21.87 -3.13 1.19
CA GLU A 49 22.65 -2.77 -0.01
C GLU A 49 21.76 -2.31 -1.18
N TYR A 50 20.52 -2.82 -1.24
CA TYR A 50 19.52 -2.51 -2.28
C TYR A 50 18.33 -1.72 -1.73
N GLY A 51 18.50 -1.08 -0.58
CA GLY A 51 17.48 -0.25 0.04
C GLY A 51 17.12 0.95 -0.84
N ASN A 52 15.83 1.32 -0.84
CA ASN A 52 15.33 2.40 -1.66
C ASN A 52 14.21 3.16 -0.94
N ASN A 53 14.34 4.48 -0.83
CA ASN A 53 13.30 5.30 -0.26
C ASN A 53 12.07 5.30 -1.17
N CYS A 54 10.92 4.98 -0.59
CA CYS A 54 9.69 4.79 -1.31
C CYS A 54 8.57 5.64 -0.71
N VAL A 55 7.73 6.17 -1.59
CA VAL A 55 6.43 6.75 -1.20
C VAL A 55 5.38 6.03 -1.99
N SER A 56 4.37 5.49 -1.30
CA SER A 56 3.29 4.78 -1.95
C SER A 56 1.90 5.24 -1.51
N ALA A 57 0.93 5.02 -2.38
CA ALA A 57 -0.50 5.20 -2.12
C ALA A 57 -1.23 3.93 -2.59
N ASN A 58 -2.09 3.39 -1.74
CA ASN A 58 -2.74 2.12 -1.98
C ASN A 58 -4.25 2.21 -1.75
N TYR A 59 -4.99 1.41 -2.51
CA TYR A 59 -6.40 1.12 -2.27
C TYR A 59 -6.58 -0.39 -2.15
N LEU A 60 -7.29 -0.81 -1.12
CA LEU A 60 -7.61 -2.21 -0.84
C LEU A 60 -9.12 -2.36 -0.72
N HIS A 61 -9.61 -3.47 -1.24
CA HIS A 61 -10.97 -3.95 -1.03
C HIS A 61 -10.92 -5.37 -0.51
N GLU A 62 -11.42 -5.58 0.70
CA GLU A 62 -11.40 -6.86 1.40
C GLU A 62 -12.79 -7.21 1.92
N VAL A 63 -13.09 -8.50 2.03
CA VAL A 63 -14.31 -9.04 2.63
C VAL A 63 -13.96 -9.74 3.94
N PHE A 64 -14.83 -9.63 4.93
CA PHE A 64 -14.71 -10.35 6.18
C PHE A 64 -15.08 -11.82 5.99
N ILE A 65 -14.13 -12.71 6.29
CA ILE A 65 -14.37 -14.15 6.37
C ILE A 65 -14.92 -14.52 7.75
N ASN A 66 -14.44 -13.82 8.78
CA ASN A 66 -14.94 -13.87 10.15
C ASN A 66 -14.64 -12.54 10.85
N GLU A 67 -14.98 -12.45 12.14
CA GLU A 67 -14.78 -11.23 12.96
C GLU A 67 -13.36 -10.66 12.95
N GLN A 68 -12.37 -11.50 12.75
CA GLN A 68 -10.96 -11.13 12.87
C GLN A 68 -10.21 -11.16 11.53
N PHE A 69 -10.72 -11.86 10.53
CA PHE A 69 -9.97 -12.14 9.31
C PHE A 69 -10.66 -11.60 8.06
N CYS A 70 -9.92 -10.77 7.32
CA CYS A 70 -10.32 -10.23 6.02
C CYS A 70 -9.40 -10.73 4.93
N ILE A 71 -9.94 -10.92 3.74
CA ILE A 71 -9.20 -11.26 2.52
C ILE A 71 -9.73 -10.45 1.34
N GLY A 72 -8.84 -10.06 0.46
CA GLY A 72 -9.24 -9.32 -0.74
C GLY A 72 -8.08 -8.99 -1.64
N GLY A 73 -8.17 -7.87 -2.31
CA GLY A 73 -7.14 -7.40 -3.21
C GLY A 73 -7.00 -5.90 -3.20
N GLY A 74 -5.92 -5.45 -3.78
CA GLY A 74 -5.62 -4.03 -3.86
C GLY A 74 -4.76 -3.68 -5.05
N ILE A 75 -4.72 -2.39 -5.30
CA ILE A 75 -3.87 -1.74 -6.28
C ILE A 75 -3.18 -0.55 -5.63
N GLY A 76 -1.95 -0.29 -6.02
CA GLY A 76 -1.20 0.85 -5.50
C GLY A 76 -0.44 1.59 -6.56
N TYR A 77 0.17 2.66 -6.13
CA TYR A 77 1.20 3.40 -6.87
C TYR A 77 2.36 3.64 -5.91
N SER A 78 3.56 3.29 -6.31
CA SER A 78 4.78 3.53 -5.56
C SER A 78 5.80 4.29 -6.41
N HIS A 79 6.51 5.21 -5.77
CA HIS A 79 7.62 5.95 -6.37
C HIS A 79 8.90 5.69 -5.59
N HIS A 80 9.90 5.20 -6.28
CA HIS A 80 11.20 4.80 -5.75
C HIS A 80 12.26 5.84 -6.12
N LYS A 81 12.76 6.55 -5.11
CA LYS A 81 13.57 7.77 -5.29
C LYS A 81 14.97 7.48 -5.81
N GLU A 82 15.68 6.50 -5.24
CA GLU A 82 17.07 6.20 -5.59
C GLU A 82 17.18 5.58 -6.98
N TYR A 83 16.26 4.67 -7.31
CA TYR A 83 16.23 4.00 -8.63
C TYR A 83 15.37 4.74 -9.66
N LYS A 84 14.75 5.87 -9.28
CA LYS A 84 13.95 6.77 -10.14
C LYS A 84 12.94 6.04 -11.02
N PHE A 85 12.26 5.03 -10.46
CA PHE A 85 11.16 4.36 -11.13
C PHE A 85 9.87 4.48 -10.31
N SER A 86 8.76 4.27 -11.00
CA SER A 86 7.46 4.11 -10.36
C SER A 86 6.93 2.71 -10.67
N ALA A 87 6.21 2.13 -9.73
CA ALA A 87 5.57 0.83 -9.88
C ALA A 87 4.08 0.93 -9.57
N ILE A 88 3.30 0.08 -10.22
CA ILE A 88 1.88 -0.13 -9.93
C ILE A 88 1.74 -1.57 -9.44
N PRO A 89 1.77 -1.80 -8.12
CA PRO A 89 1.51 -3.12 -7.57
C PRO A 89 0.02 -3.45 -7.63
N VAL A 90 -0.27 -4.71 -8.00
CA VAL A 90 -1.59 -5.35 -7.88
C VAL A 90 -1.38 -6.59 -7.02
N TYR A 91 -2.15 -6.72 -5.96
CA TYR A 91 -1.87 -7.72 -4.94
C TYR A 91 -3.13 -8.27 -4.28
N PHE A 92 -3.00 -9.48 -3.74
CA PHE A 92 -3.88 -10.01 -2.71
C PHE A 92 -3.48 -9.43 -1.37
N SER A 93 -4.47 -9.21 -0.51
CA SER A 93 -4.28 -8.68 0.82
C SER A 93 -5.06 -9.48 1.83
N THR A 94 -4.48 -9.65 3.01
CA THR A 94 -5.14 -10.27 4.15
C THR A 94 -4.89 -9.42 5.40
N HIS A 95 -5.96 -9.13 6.16
CA HIS A 95 -5.85 -8.55 7.49
C HIS A 95 -6.29 -9.55 8.55
N TYR A 96 -5.54 -9.59 9.63
CA TYR A 96 -5.93 -10.28 10.85
C TYR A 96 -5.98 -9.27 12.00
N PHE A 97 -7.16 -9.05 12.56
CA PHE A 97 -7.41 -8.17 13.68
C PHE A 97 -7.41 -8.98 14.97
N PHE A 98 -6.50 -8.67 15.89
CA PHE A 98 -6.33 -9.45 17.12
C PHE A 98 -7.45 -9.21 18.14
N LEU A 99 -8.09 -8.04 18.07
CA LEU A 99 -9.15 -7.62 19.02
C LEU A 99 -10.31 -7.00 18.25
N ASP A 100 -11.54 -7.27 18.72
CA ASP A 100 -12.75 -6.57 18.27
C ASP A 100 -13.09 -5.43 19.22
N ASN A 101 -12.22 -4.42 19.26
CA ASN A 101 -12.36 -3.26 20.13
C ASN A 101 -12.11 -1.97 19.34
N ARG A 102 -12.39 -0.82 19.98
CA ARG A 102 -12.10 0.49 19.41
C ARG A 102 -10.63 0.63 18.95
N PHE A 103 -9.71 0.01 19.70
CA PHE A 103 -8.30 -0.12 19.32
C PHE A 103 -8.02 -1.60 19.02
N SER A 104 -7.76 -1.91 17.78
CA SER A 104 -7.49 -3.27 17.35
C SER A 104 -6.09 -3.35 16.74
N PRO A 105 -5.14 -4.01 17.41
CA PRO A 105 -3.90 -4.40 16.76
C PRO A 105 -4.20 -5.30 15.57
N PHE A 106 -3.40 -5.20 14.52
CA PHE A 106 -3.57 -6.04 13.33
C PHE A 106 -2.23 -6.44 12.72
N ALA A 107 -2.27 -7.54 11.98
CA ALA A 107 -1.26 -7.93 11.02
C ALA A 107 -1.88 -7.92 9.63
N ASN A 108 -1.13 -7.47 8.63
CA ASN A 108 -1.54 -7.49 7.23
C ASN A 108 -0.40 -8.05 6.37
N LEU A 109 -0.77 -8.80 5.35
CA LEU A 109 0.16 -9.30 4.34
C LEU A 109 -0.41 -8.99 2.96
N ARG A 110 0.38 -8.33 2.12
CA ARG A 110 0.10 -8.08 0.71
C ARG A 110 1.09 -8.88 -0.13
N VAL A 111 0.58 -9.64 -1.10
CA VAL A 111 1.40 -10.45 -2.01
C VAL A 111 0.84 -10.35 -3.41
N GLY A 112 1.69 -10.03 -4.39
CA GLY A 112 1.23 -9.86 -5.75
C GLY A 112 2.35 -9.61 -6.73
N GLY A 113 1.99 -8.98 -7.84
CA GLY A 113 2.93 -8.52 -8.86
C GLY A 113 2.89 -7.03 -9.03
N PHE A 114 3.84 -6.50 -9.78
CA PHE A 114 3.85 -5.08 -10.13
C PHE A 114 4.29 -4.84 -11.57
N ALA A 115 3.79 -3.74 -12.14
CA ALA A 115 4.24 -3.21 -13.41
C ALA A 115 5.13 -1.99 -13.17
N LEU A 116 6.28 -1.93 -13.86
CA LEU A 116 7.15 -0.76 -13.84
C LEU A 116 6.60 0.34 -14.76
N PHE A 117 6.61 1.56 -14.23
CA PHE A 117 6.22 2.75 -14.91
C PHE A 117 7.36 3.77 -14.87
N ASN A 118 7.65 4.47 -15.98
CA ASN A 118 8.71 5.49 -16.07
C ASN A 118 10.13 5.02 -15.68
N ALA A 119 10.42 3.73 -15.70
CA ALA A 119 11.80 3.27 -15.55
C ALA A 119 12.59 3.75 -16.78
N LYS A 120 13.30 4.87 -16.64
CA LYS A 120 14.39 5.20 -17.53
C LYS A 120 15.57 4.33 -17.10
N ASN A 121 16.44 3.92 -18.03
CA ASN A 121 17.71 3.24 -17.73
C ASN A 121 18.57 4.13 -16.82
N VAL A 122 18.25 4.16 -15.54
CA VAL A 122 18.93 4.98 -14.56
C VAL A 122 19.77 4.07 -13.68
N GLY A 123 21.04 4.03 -14.00
CA GLY A 123 22.04 3.62 -13.03
C GLY A 123 22.11 4.70 -11.96
N THR A 124 21.62 4.46 -10.77
CA THR A 124 21.81 5.34 -9.64
C THR A 124 23.08 5.01 -8.87
N ASN A 125 23.55 3.80 -9.04
CA ASN A 125 24.90 3.40 -8.67
C ASN A 125 25.59 2.89 -9.94
N GLU A 126 26.88 3.20 -10.14
CA GLU A 126 27.69 2.75 -11.26
C GLU A 126 27.62 1.23 -11.49
N LYS A 127 27.09 0.48 -10.50
CA LYS A 127 27.06 -0.98 -10.47
C LYS A 127 25.78 -1.60 -11.03
N TYR A 128 24.58 -0.99 -10.87
CA TYR A 128 23.30 -1.61 -11.27
C TYR A 128 22.37 -0.63 -11.98
N SER A 129 21.70 -1.11 -13.02
CA SER A 129 20.65 -0.37 -13.73
C SER A 129 19.37 -1.20 -13.87
N ILE A 130 18.20 -0.57 -13.70
CA ILE A 130 16.90 -1.22 -13.87
C ILE A 130 16.33 -0.80 -15.22
N SER A 131 16.00 -1.78 -16.08
CA SER A 131 15.39 -1.55 -17.39
C SER A 131 13.98 -2.14 -17.43
N LYS A 132 13.02 -1.35 -17.92
CA LYS A 132 11.63 -1.80 -18.12
C LYS A 132 11.53 -2.97 -19.10
N GLU A 133 12.35 -2.96 -20.17
CA GLU A 133 12.27 -3.95 -21.25
C GLU A 133 12.73 -5.36 -20.85
N LYS A 134 13.50 -5.47 -19.77
CA LYS A 134 14.07 -6.73 -19.29
C LYS A 134 13.43 -7.22 -17.99
N GLN A 135 12.29 -6.62 -17.57
CA GLN A 135 11.54 -7.13 -16.42
C GLN A 135 10.79 -8.40 -16.83
N GLY A 136 11.15 -9.52 -16.17
CA GLY A 136 10.38 -10.75 -16.19
C GLY A 136 9.20 -10.68 -15.18
N PHE A 137 8.94 -11.80 -14.50
CA PHE A 137 8.00 -11.83 -13.40
C PHE A 137 8.50 -10.93 -12.27
N SER A 138 7.64 -10.01 -11.84
CA SER A 138 7.93 -9.00 -10.84
C SER A 138 7.07 -9.27 -9.62
N LEU A 139 7.69 -9.70 -8.52
CA LEU A 139 7.02 -10.03 -7.25
C LEU A 139 7.00 -8.81 -6.33
N TYR A 140 5.84 -8.57 -5.72
CA TYR A 140 5.62 -7.60 -4.66
C TYR A 140 5.17 -8.33 -3.40
N ILE A 141 5.80 -8.04 -2.26
CA ILE A 141 5.41 -8.54 -0.93
C ILE A 141 5.51 -7.38 0.04
N SER A 142 4.46 -7.20 0.87
CA SER A 142 4.48 -6.19 1.92
C SER A 142 3.77 -6.70 3.18
N PRO A 143 4.53 -7.25 4.15
CA PRO A 143 4.03 -7.50 5.49
C PRO A 143 3.94 -6.20 6.28
N SER A 144 2.94 -6.09 7.14
CA SER A 144 2.81 -4.98 8.09
C SER A 144 2.15 -5.41 9.40
N ILE A 145 2.48 -4.68 10.46
CA ILE A 145 1.83 -4.79 11.76
C ILE A 145 1.45 -3.39 12.23
N GLY A 146 0.30 -3.24 12.87
CA GLY A 146 -0.18 -1.92 13.24
C GLY A 146 -1.36 -1.93 14.18
N ILE A 147 -1.98 -0.77 14.28
CA ILE A 147 -3.16 -0.53 15.11
C ILE A 147 -4.23 0.14 14.25
N LYS A 148 -5.45 -0.38 14.33
CA LYS A 148 -6.65 0.24 13.82
C LYS A 148 -7.38 0.93 14.98
N MET A 149 -7.82 2.17 14.75
CA MET A 149 -8.65 2.91 15.69
C MET A 149 -9.97 3.29 15.02
N HIS A 150 -11.09 2.86 15.57
CA HIS A 150 -12.42 3.27 15.10
C HIS A 150 -12.73 4.71 15.55
N ILE A 151 -13.01 5.58 14.57
CA ILE A 151 -13.52 6.93 14.79
C ILE A 151 -15.06 6.89 14.89
N THR A 152 -15.67 6.16 13.96
CA THR A 152 -17.09 5.85 13.94
C THR A 152 -17.27 4.34 13.72
N PRO A 153 -18.47 3.78 13.83
CA PRO A 153 -18.69 2.36 13.54
C PRO A 153 -18.25 1.91 12.13
N ASN A 154 -18.30 2.82 11.18
CA ASN A 154 -18.00 2.52 9.77
C ASN A 154 -16.67 3.11 9.28
N ILE A 155 -16.01 3.97 10.09
CA ILE A 155 -14.76 4.62 9.71
C ILE A 155 -13.72 4.39 10.77
N GLY A 156 -12.54 4.00 10.35
CA GLY A 156 -11.36 3.88 11.20
C GLY A 156 -10.12 4.48 10.56
N VAL A 157 -9.12 4.70 11.38
CA VAL A 157 -7.76 5.05 10.97
C VAL A 157 -6.85 3.89 11.28
N LEU A 158 -5.91 3.61 10.37
CA LEU A 158 -4.87 2.60 10.54
C LEU A 158 -3.52 3.29 10.59
N ALA A 159 -2.66 2.80 11.47
CA ALA A 159 -1.25 3.14 11.48
C ALA A 159 -0.44 1.86 11.63
N SER A 160 0.55 1.64 10.77
CA SER A 160 1.37 0.42 10.80
C SER A 160 2.81 0.68 10.40
N VAL A 161 3.68 -0.24 10.80
CA VAL A 161 5.01 -0.39 10.24
C VAL A 161 4.93 -1.48 9.17
N CYS A 162 5.50 -1.21 7.99
CA CYS A 162 5.48 -2.11 6.84
C CYS A 162 6.88 -2.26 6.24
N ASP A 163 7.14 -3.41 5.63
CA ASP A 163 8.27 -3.60 4.72
C ASP A 163 7.72 -3.80 3.31
N GLU A 164 8.04 -2.87 2.39
CA GLU A 164 7.68 -3.01 0.99
C GLU A 164 8.86 -3.62 0.22
N ALA A 165 8.70 -4.85 -0.25
CA ALA A 165 9.71 -5.60 -0.97
C ALA A 165 9.31 -5.81 -2.44
N TYR A 166 10.21 -5.42 -3.34
CA TYR A 166 10.05 -5.51 -4.79
C TYR A 166 11.17 -6.36 -5.39
N LEU A 167 10.84 -7.46 -6.04
CA LEU A 167 11.79 -8.29 -6.79
C LEU A 167 11.95 -7.72 -8.19
N VAL A 168 13.07 -7.06 -8.48
CA VAL A 168 13.37 -6.44 -9.78
C VAL A 168 14.53 -7.12 -10.46
N ASN A 169 14.54 -7.14 -11.81
CA ASN A 169 15.69 -7.53 -12.58
C ASN A 169 16.57 -6.30 -12.83
N ALA A 170 17.74 -6.29 -12.22
CA ALA A 170 18.73 -5.25 -12.37
C ALA A 170 19.92 -5.74 -13.22
N PHE A 171 20.42 -4.88 -14.11
CA PHE A 171 21.63 -5.14 -14.87
C PHE A 171 22.86 -4.84 -14.01
N ASP A 172 23.72 -5.83 -13.83
CA ASP A 172 24.99 -5.69 -13.12
C ASP A 172 26.07 -5.28 -14.11
N ASN A 173 26.45 -4.01 -14.11
CA ASN A 173 27.45 -3.45 -15.02
C ASN A 173 28.83 -4.10 -14.86
N SER A 174 29.17 -4.60 -13.67
CA SER A 174 30.46 -5.23 -13.40
C SER A 174 30.55 -6.65 -13.96
N ARG A 175 29.43 -7.32 -14.14
CA ARG A 175 29.33 -8.70 -14.65
C ARG A 175 28.72 -8.80 -16.04
N ASN A 176 28.20 -7.69 -16.57
CA ASN A 176 27.50 -7.59 -17.85
C ASN A 176 26.33 -8.59 -17.97
N ASP A 177 25.56 -8.75 -16.87
CA ASP A 177 24.48 -9.73 -16.75
C ASP A 177 23.29 -9.19 -15.97
N TYR A 178 22.07 -9.74 -16.21
CA TYR A 178 20.86 -9.43 -15.47
C TYR A 178 20.71 -10.34 -14.25
N ARG A 179 20.40 -9.74 -13.10
CA ARG A 179 20.16 -10.47 -11.85
C ARG A 179 18.93 -9.96 -11.15
N SER A 180 18.17 -10.89 -10.59
CA SER A 180 17.05 -10.53 -9.71
C SER A 180 17.58 -9.97 -8.40
N LYS A 181 17.08 -8.80 -8.03
CA LYS A 181 17.39 -8.09 -6.79
C LYS A 181 16.13 -7.79 -6.04
N LEU A 182 16.17 -7.99 -4.74
CA LEU A 182 15.08 -7.65 -3.84
C LEU A 182 15.37 -6.28 -3.24
N ILE A 183 14.51 -5.31 -3.58
CA ILE A 183 14.57 -3.94 -3.06
C ILE A 183 13.64 -3.84 -1.87
N HIS A 184 14.15 -3.39 -0.74
CA HIS A 184 13.41 -3.24 0.51
C HIS A 184 13.26 -1.80 0.93
N SER A 185 12.08 -1.48 1.47
CA SER A 185 11.75 -0.20 2.09
C SER A 185 10.97 -0.44 3.38
N LEU A 186 11.63 -0.28 4.52
CA LEU A 186 10.93 -0.29 5.81
C LEU A 186 10.29 1.07 6.05
N GLY A 187 9.02 1.10 6.36
CA GLY A 187 8.28 2.34 6.44
C GLY A 187 7.15 2.35 7.44
N VAL A 188 6.51 3.50 7.47
CA VAL A 188 5.27 3.74 8.21
C VAL A 188 4.14 3.91 7.21
N ASN A 189 3.02 3.27 7.49
CA ASN A 189 1.81 3.35 6.70
C ASN A 189 0.70 3.97 7.53
N ILE A 190 -0.01 4.95 6.96
CA ILE A 190 -1.15 5.62 7.57
C ILE A 190 -2.31 5.57 6.59
N GLY A 191 -3.46 5.11 7.04
CA GLY A 191 -4.63 4.95 6.20
C GLY A 191 -5.95 5.22 6.88
N VAL A 192 -6.97 5.31 6.06
CA VAL A 192 -8.37 5.39 6.49
C VAL A 192 -9.09 4.15 5.96
N CYS A 193 -9.85 3.50 6.83
CA CYS A 193 -10.67 2.36 6.45
C CYS A 193 -12.15 2.69 6.54
N PHE A 194 -12.92 2.14 5.62
CA PHE A 194 -14.37 2.25 5.52
C PHE A 194 -14.97 0.86 5.51
N GLN A 195 -15.89 0.59 6.41
CA GLN A 195 -16.67 -0.64 6.40
C GLN A 195 -18.01 -0.38 5.74
N ILE A 196 -18.34 -1.18 4.73
CA ILE A 196 -19.66 -1.20 4.11
C ILE A 196 -20.32 -2.50 4.57
N LYS A 197 -21.49 -2.40 5.21
CA LYS A 197 -22.27 -3.58 5.59
C LYS A 197 -22.70 -4.34 4.35
N GLY A 198 -22.54 -5.64 4.33
CA GLY A 198 -23.14 -6.53 3.33
C GLY A 198 -24.68 -6.46 3.42
N TRP A 199 -25.31 -6.65 2.29
CA TRP A 199 -26.79 -6.74 2.16
C TRP A 199 -27.25 -8.07 2.76
#